data_ce94576da18bf5c9c4c52356adf76dac
#
_entry.id   ce94576da18bf5c9c4c52356adf76dac
#
_cell.length_a   1.000
_cell.length_b   1.000
_cell.length_c   1.000
_cell.angle_alpha   90.00
_cell.angle_beta   90.00
_cell.angle_gamma   90.00
#
_symmetry.space_group_name_H-M   'P 1'
#
loop_
_entity.id
_entity.type
_entity.pdbx_description
1 polymer ?
#
loop_
_entity_poly.entity_id
_entity_poly.type
_entity_poly.pdbx_seq_one_letter_code
_entity_poly.pdbx_strand_id
1 'polypeptide(L)' 'TNRKLTGYYNVYHPALVKMIRIVANNVHLEGKHISICGDLAADTSMTETFIQMGIDELSVAPGKVLPLRKRIREIR' A
#
# COMPACT_ATOMS: atom_id res chain seq x y z
N THR A 1 -18.82 -1.90 -12.66
CA THR A 1 -18.91 -0.96 -11.56
C THR A 1 -17.71 -1.03 -10.67
N ASN A 2 -17.49 -2.20 -10.13
CA ASN A 2 -16.32 -2.40 -9.27
C ASN A 2 -15.04 -2.18 -10.03
N ARG A 3 -15.04 -2.52 -11.29
CA ARG A 3 -13.85 -2.32 -12.11
C ARG A 3 -13.51 -0.85 -12.25
N LYS A 4 -14.51 0.00 -12.39
CA LYS A 4 -14.28 1.44 -12.46
C LYS A 4 -13.70 1.96 -11.16
N LEU A 5 -14.27 1.53 -10.05
CA LEU A 5 -13.79 1.95 -8.75
C LEU A 5 -12.36 1.46 -8.52
N THR A 6 -12.10 0.21 -8.91
CA THR A 6 -10.74 -0.34 -8.79
C THR A 6 -9.76 0.45 -9.64
N GLY A 7 -10.16 0.81 -10.85
CA GLY A 7 -9.32 1.64 -11.70
C GLY A 7 -9.04 2.99 -11.09
N TYR A 8 -10.01 3.55 -10.40
CA TYR A 8 -9.84 4.80 -9.70
C TYR A 8 -8.73 4.72 -8.67
N TYR A 9 -8.75 3.68 -7.86
CA TYR A 9 -7.70 3.48 -6.85
C TYR A 9 -6.36 3.29 -7.53
N ASN A 10 -6.33 2.52 -8.60
CA ASN A 10 -5.08 2.12 -9.22
C ASN A 10 -4.36 3.26 -9.92
N VAL A 11 -5.07 4.31 -10.29
CA VAL A 11 -4.41 5.45 -10.91
C VAL A 11 -3.86 6.43 -9.88
N TYR A 12 -3.70 5.97 -8.65
CA TYR A 12 -3.03 6.76 -7.62
C TYR A 12 -3.70 8.09 -7.36
N HIS A 13 -4.96 8.02 -7.04
CA HIS A 13 -5.66 9.24 -6.67
C HIS A 13 -4.85 9.97 -5.60
N PRO A 14 -4.38 11.19 -5.88
CA PRO A 14 -3.49 11.88 -4.93
C PRO A 14 -4.10 12.06 -3.54
N ALA A 15 -5.42 12.21 -3.48
CA ALA A 15 -6.10 12.35 -2.20
C ALA A 15 -6.01 11.08 -1.37
N LEU A 16 -6.09 9.90 -2.01
CA LEU A 16 -5.95 8.63 -1.31
C LEU A 16 -4.57 8.48 -0.73
N VAL A 17 -3.55 8.75 -1.53
CA VAL A 17 -2.16 8.66 -1.09
C VAL A 17 -1.91 9.61 0.07
N LYS A 18 -2.40 10.84 -0.05
CA LYS A 18 -2.21 11.85 0.99
C LYS A 18 -2.89 11.43 2.29
N MET A 19 -4.09 10.88 2.18
CA MET A 19 -4.83 10.43 3.37
C MET A 19 -4.09 9.30 4.08
N ILE A 20 -3.60 8.32 3.32
CA ILE A 20 -2.86 7.21 3.91
C ILE A 20 -1.59 7.71 4.59
N ARG A 21 -0.90 8.67 3.97
CA ARG A 21 0.31 9.24 4.55
C ARG A 21 0.02 9.93 5.90
N ILE A 22 -1.07 10.68 5.96
CA ILE A 22 -1.47 11.36 7.21
C ILE A 22 -1.78 10.33 8.28
N VAL A 23 -2.53 9.28 7.93
CA VAL A 23 -2.87 8.23 8.89
C VAL A 23 -1.59 7.53 9.37
N ALA A 24 -0.69 7.18 8.46
CA ALA A 24 0.56 6.52 8.82
C ALA A 24 1.36 7.36 9.81
N ASN A 25 1.49 8.66 9.55
CA ASN A 25 2.23 9.53 10.44
C ASN A 25 1.59 9.58 11.83
N ASN A 26 0.27 9.70 11.89
CA ASN A 26 -0.44 9.77 13.17
C ASN A 26 -0.33 8.46 13.93
N VAL A 27 -0.44 7.33 13.25
CA VAL A 27 -0.31 6.02 13.88
C VAL A 27 1.08 5.86 14.49
N HIS A 28 2.12 6.27 13.76
CA HIS A 28 3.50 6.16 14.24
C HIS A 28 3.76 7.11 15.41
N LEU A 29 3.15 8.28 15.42
CA LEU A 29 3.27 9.19 16.56
C LEU A 29 2.74 8.56 17.84
N GLU A 30 1.76 7.66 17.71
CA GLU A 30 1.21 6.94 18.86
C GLU A 30 2.00 5.68 19.19
N GLY A 31 3.11 5.43 18.50
CA GLY A 31 3.93 4.25 18.72
C GLY A 31 3.30 2.97 18.22
N LYS A 32 2.37 3.06 17.30
CA LYS A 32 1.65 1.90 16.75
C LYS A 32 2.12 1.59 15.34
N HIS A 33 1.72 0.43 14.85
CA HIS A 33 2.04 0.00 13.48
C HIS A 33 0.82 0.17 12.59
N ILE A 34 1.08 0.35 11.31
CA ILE A 34 0.03 0.46 10.31
C ILE A 34 0.24 -0.60 9.24
N SER A 35 -0.84 -1.28 8.87
CA SER A 35 -0.78 -2.24 7.77
C SER A 35 -1.83 -1.89 6.72
N ILE A 36 -1.53 -2.29 5.49
CA ILE A 36 -2.47 -2.19 4.38
C ILE A 36 -2.72 -3.59 3.90
N CYS A 37 -3.96 -3.93 3.60
CA CYS A 37 -4.30 -5.28 3.18
C CYS A 37 -5.15 -5.27 1.91
N GLY A 38 -5.34 -6.46 1.34
CA GLY A 38 -6.18 -6.65 0.17
C GLY A 38 -5.53 -6.23 -1.13
N ASP A 39 -6.37 -5.89 -2.10
CA ASP A 39 -5.92 -5.59 -3.45
C ASP A 39 -5.00 -4.38 -3.51
N LEU A 40 -5.24 -3.40 -2.70
CA LEU A 40 -4.40 -2.21 -2.66
C LEU A 40 -2.98 -2.56 -2.22
N ALA A 41 -2.85 -3.42 -1.21
CA ALA A 41 -1.54 -3.88 -0.75
C ALA A 41 -0.84 -4.73 -1.80
N ALA A 42 -1.60 -5.43 -2.63
CA ALA A 42 -1.06 -6.31 -3.66
C ALA A 42 -0.67 -5.55 -4.95
N ASP A 43 -1.04 -4.30 -5.06
CA ASP A 43 -0.74 -3.48 -6.23
C ASP A 43 0.74 -3.08 -6.18
N THR A 44 1.57 -3.80 -6.95
CA THR A 44 3.01 -3.60 -6.90
C THR A 44 3.44 -2.24 -7.44
N SER A 45 2.58 -1.55 -8.15
CA SER A 45 2.88 -0.19 -8.57
C SER A 45 2.82 0.79 -7.40
N MET A 46 2.15 0.41 -6.30
CA MET A 46 2.08 1.22 -5.08
C MET A 46 3.13 0.85 -4.04
N THR A 47 3.82 -0.27 -4.23
CA THR A 47 4.70 -0.80 -3.19
C THR A 47 5.76 0.20 -2.74
N GLU A 48 6.42 0.82 -3.69
CA GLU A 48 7.48 1.78 -3.35
C GLU A 48 6.92 2.97 -2.56
N THR A 49 5.77 3.47 -2.97
CA THR A 49 5.11 4.57 -2.28
C THR A 49 4.78 4.19 -0.84
N PHE A 50 4.24 2.98 -0.64
CA PHE A 50 3.93 2.51 0.71
C PHE A 50 5.18 2.38 1.57
N ILE A 51 6.27 1.87 1.01
CA ILE A 51 7.52 1.76 1.75
C ILE A 51 8.02 3.15 2.15
N GLN A 52 7.97 4.10 1.22
CA GLN A 52 8.42 5.47 1.50
C GLN A 52 7.57 6.16 2.55
N MET A 53 6.30 5.82 2.64
CA MET A 53 5.42 6.37 3.66
C MET A 53 5.65 5.75 5.04
N GLY A 54 6.40 4.67 5.10
CA GLY A 54 6.62 3.98 6.35
C GLY A 54 5.52 3.00 6.71
N ILE A 55 4.79 2.47 5.73
CA ILE A 55 3.81 1.42 6.01
C ILE A 55 4.57 0.20 6.53
N ASP A 56 4.14 -0.31 7.68
CA ASP A 56 4.86 -1.37 8.38
C ASP A 56 4.60 -2.75 7.81
N GLU A 57 3.42 -2.96 7.25
CA GLU A 57 3.03 -4.29 6.81
C GLU A 57 2.09 -4.23 5.61
N LEU A 58 2.31 -5.11 4.66
CA LEU A 58 1.41 -5.30 3.51
C LEU A 58 0.90 -6.73 3.55
N SER A 59 -0.40 -6.89 3.74
CA SER A 59 -1.04 -8.19 3.90
C SER A 59 -1.81 -8.52 2.63
N VAL A 60 -1.41 -9.57 1.95
CA VAL A 60 -1.97 -9.90 0.64
C VAL A 60 -2.40 -11.37 0.58
N ALA A 61 -3.25 -11.68 -0.40
CA ALA A 61 -3.65 -13.07 -0.63
C ALA A 61 -2.42 -13.92 -0.98
N PRO A 62 -2.44 -15.23 -0.66
CA PRO A 62 -1.27 -16.09 -0.88
C PRO A 62 -0.68 -16.02 -2.28
N GLY A 63 -1.52 -15.94 -3.31
CA GLY A 63 -1.05 -15.87 -4.68
C GLY A 63 -0.33 -14.58 -5.04
N LYS A 64 -0.40 -13.58 -4.18
CA LYS A 64 0.24 -12.29 -4.42
C LYS A 64 1.52 -12.10 -3.62
N VAL A 65 1.87 -13.05 -2.76
CA VAL A 65 3.04 -12.90 -1.90
C VAL A 65 4.34 -12.84 -2.68
N LEU A 66 4.53 -13.78 -3.63
CA LEU A 66 5.77 -13.83 -4.38
C LEU A 66 5.97 -12.60 -5.28
N PRO A 67 4.97 -12.16 -6.04
CA PRO A 67 5.13 -10.92 -6.81
C PRO A 67 5.46 -9.71 -5.93
N LEU A 68 4.82 -9.62 -4.78
CA LEU A 68 5.08 -8.52 -3.86
C LEU A 68 6.51 -8.58 -3.32
N ARG A 69 6.97 -9.74 -2.91
CA ARG A 69 8.33 -9.91 -2.42
C ARG A 69 9.36 -9.55 -3.49
N LYS A 70 9.08 -9.96 -4.71
CA LYS A 70 9.97 -9.62 -5.83
C LYS A 70 10.06 -8.10 -5.99
N ARG A 71 8.92 -7.42 -5.94
CA ARG A 71 8.89 -5.97 -6.09
C ARG A 71 9.65 -5.28 -4.96
N ILE A 72 9.50 -5.76 -3.74
CA ILE A 72 10.22 -5.19 -2.61
C ILE A 72 11.73 -5.32 -2.79
N ARG A 73 12.18 -6.47 -3.27
CA ARG A 73 13.61 -6.68 -3.54
C ARG A 73 14.13 -5.75 -4.62
N GLU A 74 13.33 -5.47 -5.63
CA GLU A 74 13.73 -4.56 -6.70
C GLU A 74 13.89 -3.12 -6.21
N ILE A 75 13.10 -2.74 -5.22
CA ILE A 75 13.15 -1.38 -4.68
C ILE A 75 14.37 -1.21 -3.77
N ARG A 76 14.73 -2.26 -3.08
CA ARG A 76 15.84 -2.24 -2.15
C ARG A 76 17.13 -2.60 -2.84
#